data_d512d7273e413d1791bcb0903b38f5f8
#
_entry.id   d512d7273e413d1791bcb0903b38f5f8
#
_cell.length_a   1.000
_cell.length_b   1.000
_cell.length_c   1.000
_cell.angle_alpha   90.00
_cell.angle_beta   90.00
_cell.angle_gamma   90.00
#
_symmetry.space_group_name_H-M   'P 1'
#
loop_
_entity.id
_entity.type
_entity.pdbx_description
1 polymer ?
#
loop_
_entity_poly.entity_id
_entity_poly.type
_entity_poly.pdbx_seq_one_letter_code
_entity_poly.pdbx_strand_id
1 'polypeptide(L)'
;MSTNSKVLALKYRPKLFSDLIGQEVVSDTIYNSIKYDKIPNAFLFTGIRGVGKTTIARLISKALNCKNGIDNIGNQKSCENCHCEAIANSNHIDVLEMDAASKTGVDDVRDLIEFSRYGPTSAKYKIFIIDEVHMLSKQAFNALLKTLEEPPEYLKFIFATTEIKKIPIT
;
A
#
# COMPACT_ATOMS: atom_id res chain seq x y z
N MET A 1 15.93 10.32 30.25
CA MET A 1 16.29 9.83 28.89
C MET A 1 15.54 8.53 28.67
N SER A 2 14.37 8.55 28.02
CA SER A 2 13.61 7.34 27.71
C SER A 2 14.17 6.75 26.42
N THR A 3 14.90 5.66 26.54
CA THR A 3 15.30 4.82 25.41
C THR A 3 14.05 4.18 24.85
N ASN A 4 13.49 4.81 23.81
CA ASN A 4 12.42 4.24 22.99
C ASN A 4 13.00 3.01 22.28
N SER A 5 12.92 1.83 22.91
CA SER A 5 13.30 0.55 22.28
C SER A 5 12.27 0.24 21.20
N LYS A 6 12.50 0.76 19.98
CA LYS A 6 11.71 0.35 18.82
C LYS A 6 11.83 -1.17 18.67
N VAL A 7 10.70 -1.86 18.56
CA VAL A 7 10.66 -3.30 18.29
C VAL A 7 11.57 -3.60 17.11
N LEU A 8 12.43 -4.62 17.21
CA LEU A 8 13.44 -4.96 16.19
C LEU A 8 12.84 -5.05 14.78
N ALA A 9 11.65 -5.64 14.64
CA ALA A 9 10.92 -5.73 13.38
C ALA A 9 10.61 -4.37 12.74
N LEU A 10 10.44 -3.31 13.52
CA LEU A 10 10.25 -1.95 13.02
C LEU A 10 11.58 -1.28 12.70
N LYS A 11 12.64 -1.58 13.47
CA LYS A 11 13.97 -1.02 13.27
C LYS A 11 14.60 -1.49 11.96
N TYR A 12 14.43 -2.77 11.63
CA TYR A 12 15.00 -3.41 10.44
C TYR A 12 14.02 -3.53 9.26
N ARG A 13 12.88 -2.84 9.31
CA ARG A 13 11.94 -2.82 8.19
C ARG A 13 12.61 -2.22 6.95
N PRO A 14 12.60 -2.90 5.79
CA PRO A 14 13.13 -2.38 4.53
C PRO A 14 12.60 -0.98 4.22
N LYS A 15 13.49 -0.09 3.83
CA LYS A 15 13.17 1.31 3.49
C LYS A 15 13.24 1.57 1.99
N LEU A 16 13.98 0.73 1.26
CA LEU A 16 14.18 0.77 -0.18
C LEU A 16 13.82 -0.57 -0.80
N PHE A 17 13.57 -0.59 -2.09
CA PHE A 17 13.38 -1.84 -2.83
C PHE A 17 14.63 -2.72 -2.82
N SER A 18 15.82 -2.13 -2.84
CA SER A 18 17.11 -2.83 -2.70
C SER A 18 17.30 -3.55 -1.37
N ASP A 19 16.55 -3.17 -0.34
CA ASP A 19 16.62 -3.82 0.97
C ASP A 19 15.75 -5.09 1.06
N LEU A 20 14.97 -5.38 0.01
CA LEU A 20 14.09 -6.55 -0.06
C LEU A 20 14.89 -7.78 -0.47
N ILE A 21 15.26 -8.61 0.50
CA ILE A 21 16.02 -9.84 0.27
C ILE A 21 15.06 -10.95 -0.18
N GLY A 22 15.40 -11.63 -1.29
CA GLY A 22 14.63 -12.76 -1.83
C GLY A 22 13.34 -12.35 -2.54
N GLN A 23 13.17 -11.06 -2.89
CA GLN A 23 12.02 -10.51 -3.60
C GLN A 23 12.46 -9.69 -4.82
N GLU A 24 13.60 -10.00 -5.41
CA GLU A 24 14.23 -9.23 -6.47
C GLU A 24 13.31 -9.11 -7.69
N VAL A 25 12.69 -10.23 -8.12
CA VAL A 25 11.79 -10.24 -9.29
C VAL A 25 10.57 -9.35 -9.09
N VAL A 26 9.99 -9.38 -7.88
CA VAL A 26 8.84 -8.52 -7.53
C VAL A 26 9.27 -7.06 -7.49
N SER A 27 10.41 -6.79 -6.89
CA SER A 27 11.01 -5.46 -6.77
C SER A 27 11.27 -4.84 -8.14
N ASP A 28 11.92 -5.59 -9.05
CA ASP A 28 12.24 -5.14 -10.40
C ASP A 28 10.98 -4.94 -11.24
N THR A 29 9.99 -5.82 -11.11
CA THR A 29 8.72 -5.70 -11.82
C THR A 29 7.99 -4.41 -11.42
N ILE A 30 7.92 -4.11 -10.11
CA ILE A 30 7.28 -2.91 -9.59
C ILE A 30 8.06 -1.67 -10.01
N TYR A 31 9.39 -1.69 -9.86
CA TYR A 31 10.25 -0.61 -10.27
C TYR A 31 10.04 -0.25 -11.74
N ASN A 32 10.10 -1.24 -12.63
CA ASN A 32 9.89 -1.05 -14.06
C ASN A 32 8.48 -0.55 -14.39
N SER A 33 7.45 -1.08 -13.72
CA SER A 33 6.07 -0.62 -13.89
C SER A 33 5.93 0.88 -13.58
N ILE A 34 6.54 1.35 -12.51
CA ILE A 34 6.50 2.76 -12.12
C ILE A 34 7.37 3.61 -13.04
N LYS A 35 8.58 3.14 -13.38
CA LYS A 35 9.53 3.85 -14.24
C LYS A 35 8.98 4.11 -15.64
N TYR A 36 8.24 3.15 -16.20
CA TYR A 36 7.65 3.24 -17.53
C TYR A 36 6.19 3.74 -17.53
N ASP A 37 5.71 4.26 -16.40
CA ASP A 37 4.35 4.79 -16.21
C ASP A 37 3.24 3.78 -16.57
N LYS A 38 3.52 2.49 -16.38
CA LYS A 38 2.58 1.37 -16.58
C LYS A 38 2.07 0.87 -15.24
N ILE A 39 1.45 1.77 -14.48
CA ILE A 39 1.03 1.51 -13.10
C ILE A 39 -0.36 0.88 -13.11
N PRO A 40 -0.54 -0.36 -12.61
CA PRO A 40 -1.86 -0.96 -12.50
C PRO A 40 -2.71 -0.21 -11.48
N ASN A 41 -4.04 -0.34 -11.60
CA ASN A 41 -4.97 0.25 -10.62
C ASN A 41 -5.00 -0.53 -9.31
N ALA A 42 -4.66 -1.82 -9.34
CA ALA A 42 -4.61 -2.66 -8.15
C ALA A 42 -3.41 -3.61 -8.19
N PHE A 43 -2.77 -3.79 -7.03
CA PHE A 43 -1.76 -4.81 -6.76
C PHE A 43 -2.34 -5.83 -5.78
N LEU A 44 -2.05 -7.10 -6.01
CA LEU A 44 -2.41 -8.17 -5.08
C LEU A 44 -1.16 -8.95 -4.66
N PHE A 45 -0.82 -8.86 -3.38
CA PHE A 45 0.30 -9.59 -2.78
C PHE A 45 -0.20 -10.80 -2.01
N THR A 46 0.32 -11.96 -2.34
CA THR A 46 -0.03 -13.24 -1.71
C THR A 46 1.19 -13.86 -1.06
N GLY A 47 1.00 -14.59 0.02
CA GLY A 47 2.09 -15.29 0.71
C GLY A 47 1.83 -15.44 2.19
N ILE A 48 2.63 -16.26 2.85
CA ILE A 48 2.53 -16.50 4.29
C ILE A 48 2.74 -15.22 5.11
N ARG A 49 2.32 -15.26 6.36
CA ARG A 49 2.50 -14.13 7.28
C ARG A 49 3.99 -13.85 7.50
N GLY A 50 4.38 -12.59 7.54
CA GLY A 50 5.75 -12.19 7.84
C GLY A 50 6.67 -12.06 6.64
N VAL A 51 6.25 -12.41 5.41
CA VAL A 51 7.08 -12.26 4.19
C VAL A 51 7.23 -10.82 3.70
N GLY A 52 6.67 -9.84 4.40
CA GLY A 52 6.86 -8.42 4.07
C GLY A 52 5.81 -7.81 3.16
N LYS A 53 4.62 -8.42 2.97
CA LYS A 53 3.55 -7.89 2.10
C LYS A 53 3.20 -6.43 2.41
N THR A 54 2.94 -6.11 3.67
CA THR A 54 2.63 -4.74 4.11
C THR A 54 3.83 -3.79 3.94
N THR A 55 5.06 -4.30 4.07
CA THR A 55 6.27 -3.53 3.82
C THR A 55 6.41 -3.17 2.34
N ILE A 56 6.18 -4.12 1.45
CA ILE A 56 6.17 -3.89 0.00
C ILE A 56 5.06 -2.89 -0.36
N ALA A 57 3.87 -3.02 0.20
CA ALA A 57 2.76 -2.09 -0.02
C ALA A 57 3.16 -0.64 0.32
N ARG A 58 3.83 -0.41 1.44
CA ARG A 58 4.34 0.91 1.81
C ARG A 58 5.46 1.40 0.90
N LEU A 59 6.36 0.52 0.46
CA LEU A 59 7.41 0.88 -0.50
C LEU A 59 6.82 1.33 -1.84
N ILE A 60 5.81 0.63 -2.35
CA ILE A 60 5.08 1.04 -3.56
C ILE A 60 4.42 2.40 -3.35
N SER A 61 3.72 2.58 -2.23
CA SER A 61 3.05 3.84 -1.91
C SER A 61 4.03 5.02 -1.84
N LYS A 62 5.23 4.79 -1.30
CA LYS A 62 6.33 5.75 -1.33
C LYS A 62 6.80 6.03 -2.76
N ALA A 63 7.01 4.97 -3.56
CA ALA A 63 7.49 5.09 -4.93
C ALA A 63 6.54 5.89 -5.81
N LEU A 64 5.24 5.63 -5.67
CA LEU A 64 4.19 6.33 -6.42
C LEU A 64 4.03 7.79 -6.03
N ASN A 65 4.29 8.13 -4.76
CA ASN A 65 4.06 9.46 -4.20
C ASN A 65 5.34 10.24 -3.87
N CYS A 66 6.52 9.69 -4.17
CA CYS A 66 7.78 10.40 -3.93
C CYS A 66 7.92 11.57 -4.89
N LYS A 67 8.09 12.79 -4.35
CA LYS A 67 8.29 14.01 -5.15
C LYS A 67 9.57 13.97 -5.99
N ASN A 68 10.53 13.16 -5.58
CA ASN A 68 11.85 13.05 -6.23
C ASN A 68 11.97 11.84 -7.16
N GLY A 69 10.85 11.15 -7.40
CA GLY A 69 10.80 9.98 -8.28
C GLY A 69 11.33 8.70 -7.64
N ILE A 70 11.15 7.58 -8.35
CA ILE A 70 11.44 6.24 -7.85
C ILE A 70 12.93 6.01 -7.54
N ASP A 71 13.82 6.62 -8.29
CA ASP A 71 15.28 6.46 -8.13
C ASP A 71 15.82 7.10 -6.84
N ASN A 72 15.04 8.00 -6.23
CA ASN A 72 15.43 8.77 -5.05
C ASN A 72 14.58 8.45 -3.79
N ILE A 73 13.83 7.36 -3.81
CA ILE A 73 12.97 6.97 -2.68
C ILE A 73 13.82 6.81 -1.43
N GLY A 74 13.43 7.52 -0.36
CA GLY A 74 14.05 7.35 0.96
C GLY A 74 15.47 7.89 1.10
N ASN A 75 16.02 8.55 0.10
CA ASN A 75 17.27 9.26 0.23
C ASN A 75 17.08 10.45 1.20
N GLN A 76 17.69 10.40 2.38
CA GLN A 76 17.49 11.38 3.45
C GLN A 76 17.73 12.83 3.02
N LYS A 77 18.64 13.05 2.05
CA LYS A 77 18.93 14.41 1.55
C LYS A 77 17.94 14.91 0.51
N SER A 78 17.31 14.02 -0.27
CA SER A 78 16.39 14.39 -1.36
C SER A 78 14.91 14.28 -0.96
N CYS A 79 14.59 13.58 0.12
CA CYS A 79 13.21 13.41 0.60
C CYS A 79 12.81 14.38 1.72
N GLU A 80 13.54 15.47 1.91
CA GLU A 80 13.14 16.54 2.80
C GLU A 80 11.83 17.19 2.30
N ASN A 81 10.82 17.30 3.16
CA ASN A 81 9.46 17.74 2.80
C ASN A 81 8.73 16.85 1.77
N CYS A 82 9.07 15.57 1.70
CA CYS A 82 8.43 14.57 0.87
C CYS A 82 7.43 13.73 1.67
N HIS A 83 6.56 13.01 0.96
CA HIS A 83 5.55 12.12 1.55
C HIS A 83 6.13 10.83 2.16
N CYS A 84 7.39 10.48 1.82
CA CYS A 84 8.00 9.19 2.12
C CYS A 84 8.03 8.84 3.62
N GLU A 85 8.31 9.79 4.49
CA GLU A 85 8.37 9.54 5.94
C GLU A 85 6.98 9.33 6.53
N ALA A 86 6.02 10.15 6.16
CA ALA A 86 4.63 10.01 6.61
C ALA A 86 4.02 8.66 6.16
N ILE A 87 4.30 8.22 4.92
CA ILE A 87 3.86 6.93 4.40
C ILE A 87 4.54 5.78 5.15
N ALA A 88 5.85 5.86 5.40
CA ALA A 88 6.57 4.83 6.15
C ALA A 88 6.02 4.64 7.58
N ASN A 89 5.52 5.72 8.17
CA ASN A 89 4.95 5.72 9.53
C ASN A 89 3.41 5.48 9.53
N SER A 90 2.78 5.15 8.39
CA SER A 90 1.33 4.96 8.25
C SER A 90 0.51 6.17 8.70
N ASN A 91 1.02 7.38 8.43
CA ASN A 91 0.44 8.66 8.88
C ASN A 91 0.26 9.65 7.73
N HIS A 92 -0.02 9.16 6.52
CA HIS A 92 -0.22 10.02 5.35
C HIS A 92 -1.71 10.10 5.00
N ILE A 93 -2.22 11.32 4.79
CA ILE A 93 -3.65 11.57 4.53
C ILE A 93 -4.16 10.88 3.23
N ASP A 94 -3.30 10.75 2.22
CA ASP A 94 -3.67 10.14 0.94
C ASP A 94 -3.26 8.65 0.84
N VAL A 95 -2.69 8.06 1.90
CA VAL A 95 -2.33 6.64 1.96
C VAL A 95 -2.96 6.01 3.18
N LEU A 96 -4.07 5.32 2.99
CA LEU A 96 -4.85 4.73 4.06
C LEU A 96 -4.57 3.23 4.16
N GLU A 97 -4.24 2.78 5.36
CA GLU A 97 -4.05 1.37 5.67
C GLU A 97 -5.23 0.85 6.49
N MET A 98 -5.79 -0.26 6.06
CA MET A 98 -6.84 -0.98 6.76
C MET A 98 -6.45 -2.44 6.91
N ASP A 99 -6.57 -2.97 8.13
CA ASP A 99 -6.48 -4.41 8.40
C ASP A 99 -7.89 -5.00 8.39
N ALA A 100 -8.19 -5.80 7.38
CA ALA A 100 -9.49 -6.44 7.24
C ALA A 100 -9.76 -7.51 8.31
N ALA A 101 -8.74 -7.96 9.06
CA ALA A 101 -8.94 -8.84 10.20
C ALA A 101 -9.59 -8.10 11.38
N SER A 102 -9.35 -6.81 11.52
CA SER A 102 -9.94 -5.97 12.58
C SER A 102 -11.15 -5.17 12.12
N LYS A 103 -11.26 -4.90 10.81
CA LYS A 103 -12.32 -4.11 10.18
C LYS A 103 -12.94 -4.88 9.02
N THR A 104 -13.85 -5.78 9.35
CA THR A 104 -14.49 -6.70 8.38
C THR A 104 -15.81 -6.18 7.83
N GLY A 105 -16.32 -5.09 8.40
CA GLY A 105 -17.66 -4.56 8.15
C GLY A 105 -17.81 -3.87 6.78
N VAL A 106 -19.04 -3.85 6.30
CA VAL A 106 -19.42 -3.14 5.08
C VAL A 106 -19.27 -1.63 5.25
N ASP A 107 -19.52 -1.13 6.46
CA ASP A 107 -19.48 0.31 6.74
C ASP A 107 -18.04 0.84 6.71
N ASP A 108 -17.07 0.10 7.24
CA ASP A 108 -15.64 0.46 7.13
C ASP A 108 -15.19 0.60 5.67
N VAL A 109 -15.68 -0.29 4.79
CA VAL A 109 -15.37 -0.26 3.35
C VAL A 109 -16.13 0.85 2.64
N ARG A 110 -17.36 1.13 3.03
CA ARG A 110 -18.14 2.26 2.48
C ARG A 110 -17.47 3.59 2.76
N ASP A 111 -16.93 3.78 3.96
CA ASP A 111 -16.18 4.99 4.32
C ASP A 111 -14.95 5.15 3.41
N LEU A 112 -14.22 4.05 3.14
CA LEU A 112 -13.10 4.08 2.19
C LEU A 112 -13.56 4.44 0.77
N ILE A 113 -14.67 3.86 0.30
CA ILE A 113 -15.23 4.14 -1.03
C ILE A 113 -15.68 5.59 -1.13
N GLU A 114 -16.33 6.12 -0.11
CA GLU A 114 -16.72 7.52 -0.08
C GLU A 114 -15.49 8.43 -0.11
N PHE A 115 -14.49 8.13 0.69
CA PHE A 115 -13.22 8.85 0.68
C PHE A 115 -12.49 8.75 -0.66
N SER A 116 -12.68 7.67 -1.41
CA SER A 116 -12.08 7.48 -2.75
C SER A 116 -12.62 8.44 -3.81
N ARG A 117 -13.81 8.99 -3.61
CA ARG A 117 -14.44 9.92 -4.56
C ARG A 117 -13.76 11.28 -4.61
N TYR A 118 -13.05 11.62 -3.54
CA TYR A 118 -12.28 12.85 -3.48
C TYR A 118 -10.85 12.58 -3.95
N GLY A 119 -10.31 13.43 -4.79
CA GLY A 119 -8.92 13.36 -5.24
C GLY A 119 -7.92 13.40 -4.07
N PRO A 120 -6.64 13.11 -4.33
CA PRO A 120 -5.62 13.24 -3.31
C PRO A 120 -5.46 14.68 -2.86
N THR A 121 -5.17 14.87 -1.58
CA THR A 121 -5.04 16.20 -0.96
C THR A 121 -3.66 16.79 -1.20
N SER A 122 -2.62 15.98 -1.15
CA SER A 122 -1.23 16.45 -1.20
C SER A 122 -0.31 15.58 -2.07
N ALA A 123 -0.64 14.31 -2.23
CA ALA A 123 0.15 13.34 -3.00
C ALA A 123 -0.30 13.27 -4.47
N LYS A 124 0.45 12.54 -5.31
CA LYS A 124 0.06 12.27 -6.70
C LYS A 124 -1.08 11.25 -6.78
N TYR A 125 -1.01 10.21 -5.96
CA TYR A 125 -1.99 9.13 -5.91
C TYR A 125 -2.60 9.00 -4.53
N LYS A 126 -3.90 8.72 -4.49
CA LYS A 126 -4.60 8.22 -3.31
C LYS A 126 -4.47 6.70 -3.29
N ILE A 127 -3.98 6.14 -2.20
CA ILE A 127 -3.65 4.71 -2.13
C ILE A 127 -4.36 4.08 -0.93
N PHE A 128 -5.05 2.97 -1.18
CA PHE A 128 -5.65 2.15 -0.15
C PHE A 128 -4.89 0.83 -0.02
N ILE A 129 -4.30 0.60 1.14
CA ILE A 129 -3.65 -0.65 1.51
C ILE A 129 -4.63 -1.44 2.37
N ILE A 130 -5.07 -2.60 1.88
CA ILE A 130 -5.98 -3.48 2.62
C ILE A 130 -5.24 -4.80 2.90
N ASP A 131 -4.86 -4.97 4.15
CA ASP A 131 -4.19 -6.18 4.62
C ASP A 131 -5.23 -7.25 4.98
N GLU A 132 -4.89 -8.51 4.75
CA GLU A 132 -5.73 -9.70 4.95
C GLU A 132 -7.13 -9.56 4.28
N VAL A 133 -7.14 -9.09 3.04
CA VAL A 133 -8.37 -8.76 2.28
C VAL A 133 -9.40 -9.91 2.22
N HIS A 134 -8.94 -11.17 2.35
CA HIS A 134 -9.81 -12.35 2.43
C HIS A 134 -10.72 -12.39 3.67
N MET A 135 -10.43 -11.55 4.69
CA MET A 135 -11.24 -11.42 5.90
C MET A 135 -12.43 -10.48 5.74
N LEU A 136 -12.50 -9.71 4.65
CA LEU A 136 -13.67 -8.88 4.37
C LEU A 136 -14.93 -9.71 4.20
N SER A 137 -16.06 -9.21 4.72
CA SER A 137 -17.35 -9.81 4.44
C SER A 137 -17.64 -9.79 2.93
N LYS A 138 -18.42 -10.73 2.45
CA LYS A 138 -18.83 -10.80 1.03
C LYS A 138 -19.46 -9.49 0.54
N GLN A 139 -20.25 -8.84 1.40
CA GLN A 139 -20.89 -7.55 1.08
C GLN A 139 -19.87 -6.42 0.98
N ALA A 140 -18.88 -6.37 1.89
CA ALA A 140 -17.79 -5.40 1.85
C ALA A 140 -16.93 -5.56 0.59
N PHE A 141 -16.59 -6.80 0.26
CA PHE A 141 -15.83 -7.11 -0.95
C PHE A 141 -16.58 -6.69 -2.22
N ASN A 142 -17.88 -7.03 -2.33
CA ASN A 142 -18.71 -6.62 -3.46
C ASN A 142 -18.83 -5.09 -3.59
N ALA A 143 -18.84 -4.36 -2.48
CA ALA A 143 -18.84 -2.89 -2.52
C ALA A 143 -17.54 -2.34 -3.12
N LEU A 144 -16.38 -2.96 -2.82
CA LEU A 144 -15.09 -2.58 -3.41
C LEU A 144 -15.01 -2.87 -4.91
N LEU A 145 -15.61 -3.97 -5.39
CA LEU A 145 -15.53 -4.38 -6.79
C LEU A 145 -15.98 -3.29 -7.75
N LYS A 146 -17.05 -2.57 -7.44
CA LYS A 146 -17.54 -1.47 -8.28
C LYS A 146 -16.51 -0.36 -8.47
N THR A 147 -15.76 -0.04 -7.42
CA THR A 147 -14.70 0.96 -7.50
C THR A 147 -13.46 0.41 -8.18
N LEU A 148 -13.22 -0.91 -8.12
CA LEU A 148 -12.11 -1.58 -8.80
C LEU A 148 -12.33 -1.74 -10.30
N GLU A 149 -13.57 -1.86 -10.75
CA GLU A 149 -13.92 -1.98 -12.18
C GLU A 149 -13.67 -0.66 -12.93
N GLU A 150 -14.02 0.47 -12.31
CA GLU A 150 -13.87 1.80 -12.90
C GLU A 150 -13.22 2.77 -11.89
N PRO A 151 -11.95 2.56 -11.51
CA PRO A 151 -11.30 3.42 -10.54
C PRO A 151 -10.92 4.76 -11.17
N PRO A 152 -11.01 5.88 -10.44
CA PRO A 152 -10.39 7.13 -10.85
C PRO A 152 -8.89 6.95 -11.09
N GLU A 153 -8.30 7.67 -12.04
CA GLU A 153 -6.88 7.55 -12.40
C GLU A 153 -5.93 7.75 -11.21
N TYR A 154 -6.31 8.63 -10.29
CA TYR A 154 -5.53 8.93 -9.09
C TYR A 154 -5.62 7.86 -8.00
N LEU A 155 -6.55 6.91 -8.12
CA LEU A 155 -6.81 5.90 -7.08
C LEU A 155 -6.04 4.61 -7.37
N LYS A 156 -5.31 4.12 -6.37
CA LYS A 156 -4.59 2.85 -6.44
C LYS A 156 -4.93 1.99 -5.23
N PHE A 157 -5.09 0.69 -5.47
CA PHE A 157 -5.32 -0.29 -4.43
C PHE A 157 -4.12 -1.21 -4.27
N ILE A 158 -3.81 -1.56 -3.04
CA ILE A 158 -2.80 -2.57 -2.72
C ILE A 158 -3.42 -3.55 -1.72
N PHE A 159 -3.69 -4.75 -2.20
CA PHE A 159 -4.24 -5.82 -1.40
C PHE A 159 -3.15 -6.77 -0.94
N ALA A 160 -3.24 -7.23 0.31
CA ALA A 160 -2.42 -8.30 0.82
C ALA A 160 -3.29 -9.42 1.39
N THR A 161 -2.87 -10.65 1.20
CA THR A 161 -3.59 -11.82 1.72
C THR A 161 -2.64 -12.98 2.00
N THR A 162 -2.98 -13.76 3.03
CA THR A 162 -2.36 -15.07 3.28
C THR A 162 -3.11 -16.20 2.59
N GLU A 163 -4.37 -15.97 2.15
CA GLU A 163 -5.27 -16.99 1.64
C GLU A 163 -5.93 -16.57 0.32
N ILE A 164 -5.18 -16.69 -0.78
CA ILE A 164 -5.67 -16.30 -2.12
C ILE A 164 -6.95 -17.07 -2.53
N LYS A 165 -7.08 -18.33 -2.11
CA LYS A 165 -8.24 -19.18 -2.45
C LYS A 165 -9.55 -18.69 -1.83
N LYS A 166 -9.50 -17.84 -0.81
CA LYS A 166 -10.68 -17.25 -0.18
C LYS A 166 -11.13 -15.94 -0.81
N ILE A 167 -10.34 -15.39 -1.72
CA ILE A 167 -10.75 -14.19 -2.47
C ILE A 167 -11.78 -14.62 -3.51
N PRO A 168 -12.96 -13.97 -3.55
CA PRO A 168 -13.95 -14.27 -4.56
C PRO A 168 -13.38 -14.09 -5.98
N ILE A 169 -13.56 -15.10 -6.83
CA ILE A 169 -13.25 -15.01 -8.25
C ILE A 169 -14.48 -14.37 -8.90
N THR A 170 -14.32 -13.18 -9.41
CA THR A 170 -15.35 -12.45 -10.17
C THR A 170 -14.94 -12.35 -11.62
#